data_52a3103ea4c308772f6c3bb1d5c75973
#
_entry.id   52a3103ea4c308772f6c3bb1d5c75973
#
_cell.length_a   1.000
_cell.length_b   1.000
_cell.length_c   1.000
_cell.angle_alpha   90.00
_cell.angle_beta   90.00
_cell.angle_gamma   90.00
#
_symmetry.space_group_name_H-M   'P 1'
#
loop_
_entity.id
_entity.type
_entity.pdbx_description
1 polymer ?
#
loop_
_entity_poly.entity_id
_entity_poly.type
_entity_poly.pdbx_seq_one_letter_code
_entity_poly.pdbx_strand_id
1 'polypeptide(L)'
;MVIRYENPNSYDCVIFDLDETLIDDRTAWCYTIEEAILSTLGKRIDPHPLLEEYRTRPWEDVISLLIENREIQQACLALCLRMERRSSLKHLLVFDGIGMALDKIRDLSEIGVISRWPYSEASKRIQSTGLDRFFTAIIGTDENKSWDPSLQFSKCYDLLGHEKSNSLYIGGETFDINSIISHGSVAISAGWAGYESPILTPASLAALVQAGPHH
;
A
#
# COMPACT_ATOMS: atom_id res chain seq x y z
N MET A 1 -25.72 -5.61 -18.49
CA MET A 1 -24.82 -6.68 -18.98
C MET A 1 -23.79 -5.97 -19.85
N VAL A 2 -22.63 -5.64 -19.27
CA VAL A 2 -21.52 -5.02 -20.00
C VAL A 2 -20.75 -6.16 -20.64
N ILE A 3 -20.80 -6.26 -21.96
CA ILE A 3 -19.95 -7.19 -22.70
C ILE A 3 -18.54 -6.57 -22.64
N ARG A 4 -17.67 -7.09 -21.76
CA ARG A 4 -16.24 -6.81 -21.85
C ARG A 4 -15.73 -7.53 -23.09
N TYR A 5 -15.19 -6.79 -24.03
CA TYR A 5 -14.40 -7.38 -25.11
C TYR A 5 -13.12 -7.91 -24.44
N GLU A 6 -13.02 -9.23 -24.32
CA GLU A 6 -11.78 -9.88 -23.90
C GLU A 6 -10.68 -9.46 -24.88
N ASN A 7 -9.76 -8.65 -24.40
CA ASN A 7 -8.53 -8.38 -25.14
C ASN A 7 -7.56 -9.52 -24.73
N PRO A 8 -7.28 -10.48 -25.60
CA PRO A 8 -6.46 -11.66 -25.26
C PRO A 8 -5.01 -11.30 -24.90
N ASN A 9 -4.64 -10.03 -24.99
CA ASN A 9 -3.31 -9.52 -24.71
C ASN A 9 -3.25 -8.62 -23.46
N SER A 10 -4.31 -8.53 -22.62
CA SER A 10 -4.30 -7.73 -21.40
C SER A 10 -4.32 -8.62 -20.15
N TYR A 11 -3.84 -8.11 -19.02
CA TYR A 11 -4.09 -8.77 -17.75
C TYR A 11 -5.58 -8.69 -17.39
N ASP A 12 -6.15 -9.79 -16.93
CA ASP A 12 -7.56 -9.86 -16.51
C ASP A 12 -7.77 -9.13 -15.19
N CYS A 13 -6.79 -9.20 -14.29
CA CYS A 13 -6.80 -8.42 -13.06
C CYS A 13 -5.43 -7.81 -12.74
N VAL A 14 -5.48 -6.66 -12.09
CA VAL A 14 -4.31 -5.94 -11.55
C VAL A 14 -4.49 -5.78 -10.06
N ILE A 15 -3.56 -6.30 -9.29
CA ILE A 15 -3.60 -6.29 -7.84
C ILE A 15 -2.49 -5.39 -7.32
N PHE A 16 -2.87 -4.36 -6.58
CA PHE A 16 -1.94 -3.40 -6.00
C PHE A 16 -1.67 -3.71 -4.53
N ASP A 17 -0.46 -3.41 -4.10
CA ASP A 17 -0.22 -3.11 -2.70
C ASP A 17 -0.81 -1.74 -2.36
N LEU A 18 -1.13 -1.52 -1.10
CA LEU A 18 -1.83 -0.31 -0.67
C LEU A 18 -0.88 0.83 -0.30
N ASP A 19 -0.17 0.65 0.81
CA ASP A 19 0.67 1.70 1.36
C ASP A 19 1.96 1.81 0.57
N GLU A 20 2.42 3.03 0.35
CA GLU A 20 3.62 3.30 -0.45
C GLU A 20 3.58 2.79 -1.89
N THR A 21 2.40 2.44 -2.36
CA THR A 21 2.12 2.06 -3.75
C THR A 21 1.00 2.92 -4.31
N LEU A 22 -0.14 2.94 -3.67
CA LEU A 22 -1.29 3.79 -4.00
C LEU A 22 -1.38 5.01 -3.08
N ILE A 23 -1.03 4.82 -1.82
CA ILE A 23 -1.12 5.82 -0.74
C ILE A 23 0.29 6.20 -0.28
N ASP A 24 0.56 7.50 -0.29
CA ASP A 24 1.70 8.12 0.39
C ASP A 24 1.29 8.46 1.82
N ASP A 25 1.80 7.74 2.79
CA ASP A 25 1.47 7.94 4.21
C ASP A 25 2.57 8.67 5.01
N ARG A 26 3.62 9.19 4.34
CA ARG A 26 4.71 9.95 4.99
C ARG A 26 4.20 11.16 5.78
N THR A 27 3.24 11.90 5.23
CA THR A 27 2.62 13.03 5.94
C THR A 27 1.82 12.57 7.15
N ALA A 28 1.11 11.45 7.04
CA ALA A 28 0.38 10.86 8.15
C ALA A 28 1.33 10.35 9.24
N TRP A 29 2.47 9.78 8.85
CA TRP A 29 3.52 9.34 9.76
C TRP A 29 4.14 10.53 10.52
N CYS A 30 4.53 11.59 9.81
CA CYS A 30 5.05 12.81 10.43
C CYS A 30 4.06 13.42 11.43
N TYR A 31 2.78 13.53 11.05
CA TYR A 31 1.72 14.01 11.94
C TYR A 31 1.61 13.12 13.19
N THR A 32 1.67 11.83 13.02
CA THR A 32 1.53 10.87 14.12
C THR A 32 2.64 11.05 15.16
N ILE A 33 3.90 11.10 14.72
CA ILE A 33 5.02 11.22 15.65
C ILE A 33 5.08 12.61 16.32
N GLU A 34 4.82 13.69 15.58
CA GLU A 34 4.78 15.03 16.14
C GLU A 34 3.74 15.14 17.26
N GLU A 35 2.50 14.71 17.01
CA GLU A 35 1.42 14.80 17.98
C GLU A 35 1.60 13.83 19.16
N ALA A 36 2.17 12.65 18.93
CA ALA A 36 2.47 11.71 20.00
C ALA A 36 3.56 12.26 20.94
N ILE A 37 4.64 12.86 20.41
CA ILE A 37 5.69 13.49 21.19
C ILE A 37 5.15 14.73 21.92
N LEU A 38 4.36 15.57 21.24
CA LEU A 38 3.72 16.71 21.89
C LEU A 38 2.86 16.29 23.07
N SER A 39 2.06 15.24 22.89
CA SER A 39 1.15 14.74 23.94
C SER A 39 1.86 14.08 25.12
N THR A 40 3.03 13.46 24.90
CA THR A 40 3.74 12.72 25.94
C THR A 40 4.83 13.54 26.64
N LEU A 41 5.49 14.43 25.92
CA LEU A 41 6.61 15.25 26.43
C LEU A 41 6.29 16.74 26.54
N GLY A 42 5.16 17.21 25.99
CA GLY A 42 4.82 18.63 25.92
C GLY A 42 5.73 19.43 25.00
N LYS A 43 6.48 18.79 24.11
CA LYS A 43 7.44 19.41 23.19
C LYS A 43 7.05 19.17 21.74
N ARG A 44 7.17 20.20 20.90
CA ARG A 44 7.09 20.03 19.46
C ARG A 44 8.45 19.64 18.90
N ILE A 45 8.43 18.73 17.93
CA ILE A 45 9.61 18.35 17.15
C ILE A 45 9.31 18.60 15.66
N ASP A 46 10.37 18.73 14.85
CA ASP A 46 10.27 18.58 13.41
C ASP A 46 10.46 17.10 13.07
N PRO A 47 9.45 16.40 12.55
CA PRO A 47 9.55 14.99 12.22
C PRO A 47 10.28 14.71 10.89
N HIS A 48 10.48 15.71 10.01
CA HIS A 48 11.05 15.50 8.68
C HIS A 48 12.45 14.86 8.67
N PRO A 49 13.38 15.21 9.58
CA PRO A 49 14.67 14.53 9.64
C PRO A 49 14.58 13.05 9.98
N LEU A 50 13.46 12.61 10.57
CA LEU A 50 13.22 11.21 10.93
C LEU A 50 12.65 10.40 9.76
N LEU A 51 12.32 11.03 8.63
CA LEU A 51 11.81 10.30 7.45
C LEU A 51 12.84 9.31 6.86
N GLU A 52 14.12 9.47 7.15
CA GLU A 52 15.14 8.46 6.80
C GLU A 52 14.96 7.15 7.57
N GLU A 53 14.38 7.21 8.78
CA GLU A 53 14.07 6.06 9.61
C GLU A 53 12.68 5.44 9.27
N TYR A 54 11.84 6.19 8.59
CA TYR A 54 10.59 5.71 8.06
C TYR A 54 10.85 4.53 7.12
N ARG A 55 10.07 3.45 7.20
CA ARG A 55 10.27 2.19 6.46
C ARG A 55 11.42 1.30 6.94
N THR A 56 12.50 1.87 7.49
CA THR A 56 13.68 1.08 7.87
C THR A 56 13.61 0.60 9.30
N ARG A 57 12.79 1.25 10.16
CA ARG A 57 12.66 0.95 11.58
C ARG A 57 11.21 0.89 12.05
N PRO A 58 10.89 -0.06 12.96
CA PRO A 58 9.60 -0.08 13.63
C PRO A 58 9.43 1.13 14.56
N TRP A 59 8.18 1.46 14.92
CA TRP A 59 7.86 2.59 15.80
C TRP A 59 8.64 2.59 17.12
N GLU A 60 8.83 1.42 17.72
CA GLU A 60 9.57 1.26 18.98
C GLU A 60 10.98 1.82 18.90
N ASP A 61 11.67 1.51 17.79
CA ASP A 61 13.04 1.94 17.58
C ASP A 61 13.10 3.45 17.32
N VAL A 62 12.19 3.99 16.49
CA VAL A 62 12.10 5.43 16.22
C VAL A 62 11.82 6.21 17.49
N ILE A 63 10.87 5.75 18.32
CA ILE A 63 10.54 6.40 19.59
C ILE A 63 11.73 6.34 20.57
N SER A 64 12.50 5.26 20.56
CA SER A 64 13.68 5.10 21.43
C SER A 64 14.80 6.10 21.11
N LEU A 65 14.87 6.58 19.86
CA LEU A 65 15.82 7.65 19.48
C LEU A 65 15.46 9.01 20.11
N LEU A 66 14.20 9.22 20.45
CA LEU A 66 13.67 10.50 20.90
C LEU A 66 13.41 10.57 22.39
N ILE A 67 13.20 9.43 23.03
CA ILE A 67 12.76 9.32 24.43
C ILE A 67 13.63 8.30 25.16
N GLU A 68 14.29 8.70 26.24
CA GLU A 68 15.11 7.80 27.05
C GLU A 68 14.27 7.01 28.07
N ASN A 69 13.21 7.61 28.61
CA ASN A 69 12.36 7.00 29.63
C ASN A 69 11.44 5.95 29.05
N ARG A 70 11.59 4.70 29.49
CA ARG A 70 10.87 3.53 28.96
C ARG A 70 9.35 3.59 29.13
N GLU A 71 8.87 4.16 30.24
CA GLU A 71 7.41 4.30 30.46
C GLU A 71 6.81 5.30 29.49
N ILE A 72 7.53 6.41 29.24
CA ILE A 72 7.11 7.43 28.27
C ILE A 72 7.20 6.87 26.84
N GLN A 73 8.24 6.06 26.54
CA GLN A 73 8.32 5.36 25.23
C GLN A 73 7.05 4.52 24.99
N GLN A 74 6.65 3.69 25.97
CA GLN A 74 5.47 2.84 25.85
C GLN A 74 4.17 3.65 25.67
N ALA A 75 4.02 4.75 26.41
CA ALA A 75 2.87 5.63 26.26
C ALA A 75 2.83 6.30 24.88
N CYS A 76 3.98 6.76 24.39
CA CYS A 76 4.12 7.36 23.07
C CYS A 76 3.81 6.35 21.97
N LEU A 77 4.36 5.12 22.06
CA LEU A 77 4.09 4.04 21.11
C LEU A 77 2.59 3.71 21.04
N ALA A 78 1.95 3.51 22.19
CA ALA A 78 0.53 3.23 22.26
C ALA A 78 -0.31 4.33 21.61
N LEU A 79 0.14 5.59 21.73
CA LEU A 79 -0.51 6.73 21.09
C LEU A 79 -0.30 6.71 19.57
N CYS A 80 0.93 6.47 19.08
CA CYS A 80 1.22 6.34 17.67
C CYS A 80 0.33 5.28 17.01
N LEU A 81 0.32 4.06 17.53
CA LEU A 81 -0.47 2.95 17.01
C LEU A 81 -1.98 3.23 17.00
N ARG A 82 -2.48 3.96 17.99
CA ARG A 82 -3.88 4.39 18.00
C ARG A 82 -4.17 5.46 16.96
N MET A 83 -3.26 6.40 16.75
CA MET A 83 -3.42 7.51 15.81
C MET A 83 -3.35 7.04 14.36
N GLU A 84 -2.49 6.10 14.03
CA GLU A 84 -2.41 5.49 12.70
C GLU A 84 -3.75 4.92 12.22
N ARG A 85 -4.53 4.37 13.16
CA ARG A 85 -5.84 3.77 12.87
C ARG A 85 -7.00 4.77 12.82
N ARG A 86 -6.77 6.05 13.14
CA ARG A 86 -7.84 7.05 13.31
C ARG A 86 -7.45 8.44 12.81
N SER A 87 -6.77 9.22 13.63
CA SER A 87 -6.58 10.66 13.40
C SER A 87 -5.59 10.96 12.28
N SER A 88 -4.64 10.09 12.00
CA SER A 88 -3.69 10.26 10.89
C SER A 88 -4.28 9.90 9.52
N LEU A 89 -5.40 9.18 9.47
CA LEU A 89 -6.05 8.83 8.19
C LEU A 89 -6.37 10.04 7.31
N LYS A 90 -6.71 11.18 7.89
CA LYS A 90 -6.96 12.43 7.15
C LYS A 90 -5.72 13.08 6.52
N HIS A 91 -4.55 12.57 6.84
CA HIS A 91 -3.26 13.02 6.31
C HIS A 91 -2.64 12.05 5.29
N LEU A 92 -3.37 10.97 4.98
CA LEU A 92 -3.01 10.07 3.88
C LEU A 92 -3.20 10.81 2.55
N LEU A 93 -2.24 10.65 1.66
CA LEU A 93 -2.29 11.22 0.32
C LEU A 93 -2.28 10.09 -0.72
N VAL A 94 -2.91 10.33 -1.86
CA VAL A 94 -2.78 9.44 -3.03
C VAL A 94 -1.58 9.91 -3.83
N PHE A 95 -0.72 9.02 -4.29
CA PHE A 95 0.37 9.40 -5.18
C PHE A 95 -0.16 10.06 -6.46
N ASP A 96 0.57 11.07 -6.93
CA ASP A 96 0.18 11.83 -8.12
C ASP A 96 -0.04 10.93 -9.34
N GLY A 97 -1.17 11.12 -10.00
CA GLY A 97 -1.53 10.37 -11.20
C GLY A 97 -2.17 9.00 -10.97
N ILE A 98 -2.17 8.47 -9.74
CA ILE A 98 -2.75 7.15 -9.42
C ILE A 98 -4.25 7.12 -9.74
N GLY A 99 -5.02 8.12 -9.34
CA GLY A 99 -6.46 8.16 -9.62
C GLY A 99 -6.76 8.06 -11.12
N MET A 100 -6.00 8.78 -11.95
CA MET A 100 -6.15 8.72 -13.42
C MET A 100 -5.70 7.37 -14.00
N ALA A 101 -4.66 6.76 -13.42
CA ALA A 101 -4.20 5.44 -13.83
C ALA A 101 -5.25 4.36 -13.52
N LEU A 102 -5.80 4.37 -12.32
CA LEU A 102 -6.85 3.44 -11.91
C LEU A 102 -8.14 3.60 -12.76
N ASP A 103 -8.53 4.85 -13.10
CA ASP A 103 -9.65 5.10 -14.01
C ASP A 103 -9.47 4.43 -15.38
N LYS A 104 -8.24 4.43 -15.91
CA LYS A 104 -7.94 3.76 -17.20
C LYS A 104 -7.86 2.25 -17.07
N ILE A 105 -7.26 1.76 -15.97
CA ILE A 105 -7.08 0.32 -15.75
C ILE A 105 -8.41 -0.39 -15.56
N ARG A 106 -9.36 0.20 -14.82
CA ARG A 106 -10.67 -0.42 -14.58
C ARG A 106 -11.50 -0.65 -15.85
N ASP A 107 -11.19 0.06 -16.94
CA ASP A 107 -11.81 -0.15 -18.24
C ASP A 107 -11.23 -1.37 -18.97
N LEU A 108 -10.05 -1.85 -18.54
CA LEU A 108 -9.30 -2.96 -19.14
C LEU A 108 -9.32 -4.22 -18.27
N SER A 109 -9.24 -4.07 -16.95
CA SER A 109 -8.98 -5.14 -15.98
C SER A 109 -9.79 -4.93 -14.70
N GLU A 110 -10.04 -5.99 -13.97
CA GLU A 110 -10.51 -5.85 -12.59
C GLU A 110 -9.38 -5.44 -11.67
N ILE A 111 -9.68 -4.61 -10.68
CA ILE A 111 -8.67 -4.08 -9.77
C ILE A 111 -8.90 -4.62 -8.38
N GLY A 112 -7.86 -5.28 -7.84
CA GLY A 112 -7.77 -5.69 -6.44
C GLY A 112 -6.71 -4.90 -5.69
N VAL A 113 -6.79 -4.97 -4.36
CA VAL A 113 -5.76 -4.44 -3.48
C VAL A 113 -5.48 -5.42 -2.35
N ILE A 114 -4.21 -5.59 -2.02
CA ILE A 114 -3.77 -6.33 -0.84
C ILE A 114 -3.08 -5.37 0.14
N SER A 115 -3.13 -5.67 1.43
CA SER A 115 -2.56 -4.80 2.45
C SER A 115 -2.08 -5.60 3.66
N ARG A 116 -1.02 -5.11 4.29
CA ARG A 116 -0.54 -5.59 5.60
C ARG A 116 -1.51 -5.28 6.74
N TRP A 117 -2.37 -4.28 6.56
CA TRP A 117 -3.41 -3.95 7.51
C TRP A 117 -4.51 -5.00 7.51
N PRO A 118 -5.18 -5.24 8.65
CA PRO A 118 -6.44 -5.96 8.66
C PRO A 118 -7.45 -5.31 7.71
N TYR A 119 -8.36 -6.10 7.16
CA TYR A 119 -9.37 -5.63 6.21
C TYR A 119 -10.08 -4.34 6.65
N SER A 120 -10.49 -4.28 7.93
CA SER A 120 -11.19 -3.12 8.48
C SER A 120 -10.36 -1.82 8.42
N GLU A 121 -9.06 -1.94 8.64
CA GLU A 121 -8.14 -0.79 8.62
C GLU A 121 -7.75 -0.42 7.18
N ALA A 122 -7.47 -1.42 6.34
CA ALA A 122 -7.23 -1.19 4.90
C ALA A 122 -8.42 -0.49 4.24
N SER A 123 -9.66 -0.93 4.53
CA SER A 123 -10.88 -0.29 4.01
C SER A 123 -11.03 1.16 4.45
N LYS A 124 -10.70 1.50 5.71
CA LYS A 124 -10.73 2.89 6.18
C LYS A 124 -9.70 3.77 5.47
N ARG A 125 -8.48 3.26 5.25
CA ARG A 125 -7.41 3.95 4.52
C ARG A 125 -7.85 4.25 3.08
N ILE A 126 -8.40 3.25 2.40
CA ILE A 126 -8.94 3.37 1.05
C ILE A 126 -10.08 4.38 0.98
N GLN A 127 -11.04 4.33 1.90
CA GLN A 127 -12.15 5.28 1.97
C GLN A 127 -11.69 6.70 2.26
N SER A 128 -10.74 6.89 3.19
CA SER A 128 -10.23 8.21 3.54
C SER A 128 -9.51 8.92 2.38
N THR A 129 -9.01 8.14 1.42
CA THR A 129 -8.34 8.63 0.21
C THR A 129 -9.24 8.68 -1.03
N GLY A 130 -10.50 8.23 -0.92
CA GLY A 130 -11.48 8.22 -2.03
C GLY A 130 -11.15 7.19 -3.12
N LEU A 131 -10.35 6.18 -2.81
CA LEU A 131 -9.96 5.12 -3.75
C LEU A 131 -10.93 3.93 -3.77
N ASP A 132 -11.89 3.87 -2.85
CA ASP A 132 -12.84 2.77 -2.66
C ASP A 132 -13.61 2.40 -3.94
N ARG A 133 -13.91 3.38 -4.78
CA ARG A 133 -14.63 3.19 -6.05
C ARG A 133 -13.88 2.38 -7.11
N PHE A 134 -12.59 2.11 -6.92
CA PHE A 134 -11.77 1.43 -7.92
C PHE A 134 -11.64 -0.07 -7.69
N PHE A 135 -11.78 -0.53 -6.45
CA PHE A 135 -11.45 -1.89 -6.09
C PHE A 135 -12.67 -2.80 -6.07
N THR A 136 -12.57 -3.92 -6.81
CA THR A 136 -13.54 -5.03 -6.75
C THR A 136 -13.24 -5.94 -5.56
N ALA A 137 -11.95 -6.07 -5.18
CA ALA A 137 -11.51 -6.89 -4.05
C ALA A 137 -10.52 -6.13 -3.16
N ILE A 138 -10.68 -6.28 -1.86
CA ILE A 138 -9.76 -5.77 -0.82
C ILE A 138 -9.38 -6.96 0.06
N ILE A 139 -8.09 -7.26 0.13
CA ILE A 139 -7.57 -8.34 0.99
C ILE A 139 -6.62 -7.73 2.02
N GLY A 140 -7.00 -7.86 3.28
CA GLY A 140 -6.15 -7.50 4.42
C GLY A 140 -5.46 -8.71 5.03
N THR A 141 -4.50 -8.48 5.90
CA THR A 141 -3.88 -9.53 6.71
C THR A 141 -4.78 -9.90 7.89
N ASP A 142 -4.86 -11.17 8.22
CA ASP A 142 -5.53 -11.62 9.45
C ASP A 142 -4.72 -11.15 10.68
N GLU A 143 -5.37 -10.61 11.70
CA GLU A 143 -4.72 -9.99 12.87
C GLU A 143 -3.70 -10.89 13.61
N ASN A 144 -3.81 -12.20 13.45
CA ASN A 144 -2.95 -13.19 14.12
C ASN A 144 -1.99 -13.91 13.16
N LYS A 145 -1.84 -13.44 11.93
CA LYS A 145 -0.98 -14.07 10.93
C LYS A 145 0.13 -13.12 10.50
N SER A 146 1.28 -13.69 10.20
CA SER A 146 2.37 -12.98 9.55
C SER A 146 1.96 -12.57 8.13
N TRP A 147 2.51 -11.46 7.64
CA TRP A 147 2.36 -11.03 6.27
C TRP A 147 2.95 -12.06 5.30
N ASP A 148 2.13 -12.47 4.35
CA ASP A 148 2.52 -13.33 3.22
C ASP A 148 1.92 -12.77 1.93
N PRO A 149 2.71 -12.02 1.15
CA PRO A 149 2.21 -11.33 -0.04
C PRO A 149 1.70 -12.33 -1.10
N SER A 150 2.34 -13.49 -1.25
CA SER A 150 1.93 -14.50 -2.23
C SER A 150 0.58 -15.10 -1.88
N LEU A 151 0.34 -15.37 -0.60
CA LEU A 151 -0.95 -15.86 -0.11
C LEU A 151 -2.06 -14.82 -0.29
N GLN A 152 -1.79 -13.55 0.04
CA GLN A 152 -2.79 -12.49 -0.10
C GLN A 152 -3.08 -12.20 -1.58
N PHE A 153 -2.06 -12.21 -2.43
CA PHE A 153 -2.21 -12.09 -3.87
C PHE A 153 -3.08 -13.23 -4.44
N SER A 154 -2.81 -14.48 -4.03
CA SER A 154 -3.59 -15.65 -4.44
C SER A 154 -5.06 -15.50 -4.04
N LYS A 155 -5.33 -15.15 -2.79
CA LYS A 155 -6.71 -14.90 -2.33
C LYS A 155 -7.42 -13.81 -3.13
N CYS A 156 -6.67 -12.78 -3.56
CA CYS A 156 -7.24 -11.66 -4.30
C CYS A 156 -7.68 -12.07 -5.71
N TYR A 157 -6.81 -12.71 -6.50
CA TYR A 157 -7.20 -13.14 -7.83
C TYR A 157 -8.25 -14.25 -7.82
N ASP A 158 -8.21 -15.17 -6.83
CA ASP A 158 -9.25 -16.18 -6.65
C ASP A 158 -10.62 -15.54 -6.34
N LEU A 159 -10.65 -14.51 -5.48
CA LEU A 159 -11.87 -13.77 -5.16
C LEU A 159 -12.43 -13.03 -6.38
N LEU A 160 -11.56 -12.55 -7.27
CA LEU A 160 -11.93 -11.90 -8.53
C LEU A 160 -12.34 -12.92 -9.61
N GLY A 161 -12.09 -14.22 -9.39
CA GLY A 161 -12.41 -15.30 -10.36
C GLY A 161 -11.44 -15.39 -11.52
N HIS A 162 -10.19 -14.93 -11.34
CA HIS A 162 -9.16 -14.92 -12.36
C HIS A 162 -8.05 -15.95 -12.09
N GLU A 163 -7.30 -16.26 -13.14
CA GLU A 163 -6.15 -17.15 -13.03
C GLU A 163 -4.87 -16.35 -12.73
N LYS A 164 -3.95 -17.00 -12.02
CA LYS A 164 -2.64 -16.45 -11.66
C LYS A 164 -1.86 -15.96 -12.89
N SER A 165 -1.89 -16.70 -14.00
CA SER A 165 -1.19 -16.40 -15.24
C SER A 165 -1.59 -15.07 -15.89
N ASN A 166 -2.82 -14.63 -15.65
CA ASN A 166 -3.40 -13.40 -16.18
C ASN A 166 -3.54 -12.30 -15.13
N SER A 167 -2.86 -12.46 -13.99
CA SER A 167 -2.89 -11.52 -12.88
C SER A 167 -1.55 -10.80 -12.74
N LEU A 168 -1.59 -9.47 -12.58
CA LEU A 168 -0.42 -8.63 -12.38
C LEU A 168 -0.41 -8.06 -10.96
N TYR A 169 0.73 -8.16 -10.28
CA TYR A 169 0.96 -7.46 -9.02
C TYR A 169 1.78 -6.18 -9.24
N ILE A 170 1.40 -5.13 -8.52
CA ILE A 170 2.13 -3.86 -8.48
C ILE A 170 2.32 -3.46 -7.03
N GLY A 171 3.56 -3.37 -6.59
CA GLY A 171 3.92 -3.01 -5.21
C GLY A 171 5.26 -2.32 -5.11
N GLY A 172 5.56 -1.84 -3.92
CA GLY A 172 6.80 -1.12 -3.64
C GLY A 172 7.93 -2.02 -3.15
N GLU A 173 7.64 -2.89 -2.20
CA GLU A 173 8.68 -3.61 -1.48
C GLU A 173 9.28 -4.76 -2.29
N THR A 174 10.62 -4.80 -2.35
CA THR A 174 11.38 -5.84 -3.03
C THR A 174 11.06 -7.24 -2.49
N PHE A 175 10.82 -7.38 -1.18
CA PHE A 175 10.43 -8.65 -0.57
C PHE A 175 9.11 -9.18 -1.15
N ASP A 176 8.10 -8.32 -1.25
CA ASP A 176 6.78 -8.68 -1.75
C ASP A 176 6.84 -9.06 -3.23
N ILE A 177 7.54 -8.27 -4.04
CA ILE A 177 7.77 -8.53 -5.46
C ILE A 177 8.46 -9.89 -5.65
N ASN A 178 9.56 -10.14 -4.95
CA ASN A 178 10.31 -11.39 -5.07
C ASN A 178 9.49 -12.61 -4.62
N SER A 179 8.68 -12.46 -3.57
CA SER A 179 7.77 -13.50 -3.11
C SER A 179 6.78 -13.89 -4.20
N ILE A 180 6.15 -12.91 -4.83
CA ILE A 180 5.15 -13.12 -5.89
C ILE A 180 5.78 -13.73 -7.15
N ILE A 181 6.96 -13.24 -7.57
CA ILE A 181 7.72 -13.81 -8.69
C ILE A 181 8.11 -15.25 -8.40
N SER A 182 8.58 -15.55 -7.19
CA SER A 182 8.94 -16.92 -6.79
C SER A 182 7.76 -17.88 -6.83
N HIS A 183 6.55 -17.35 -6.66
CA HIS A 183 5.29 -18.08 -6.84
C HIS A 183 4.88 -18.25 -8.31
N GLY A 184 5.67 -17.73 -9.25
CA GLY A 184 5.45 -17.84 -10.69
C GLY A 184 4.38 -16.88 -11.23
N SER A 185 4.22 -15.72 -10.61
CA SER A 185 3.35 -14.63 -11.06
C SER A 185 4.19 -13.46 -11.58
N VAL A 186 3.55 -12.56 -12.32
CA VAL A 186 4.18 -11.32 -12.76
C VAL A 186 4.04 -10.27 -11.67
N ALA A 187 5.15 -9.63 -11.30
CA ALA A 187 5.16 -8.54 -10.34
C ALA A 187 6.05 -7.39 -10.83
N ILE A 188 5.63 -6.16 -10.56
CA ILE A 188 6.32 -4.95 -11.01
C ILE A 188 6.40 -3.96 -9.85
N SER A 189 7.54 -3.26 -9.76
CA SER A 189 7.77 -2.27 -8.73
C SER A 189 7.07 -0.94 -9.05
N ALA A 190 6.48 -0.34 -8.02
CA ALA A 190 5.88 1.00 -8.02
C ALA A 190 6.98 2.07 -7.97
N GLY A 191 7.71 2.26 -9.07
CA GLY A 191 8.86 3.17 -9.15
C GLY A 191 8.57 4.62 -8.75
N TRP A 192 7.31 5.08 -8.85
CA TRP A 192 6.88 6.43 -8.43
C TRP A 192 6.93 6.64 -6.92
N ALA A 193 6.94 5.58 -6.12
CA ALA A 193 7.01 5.65 -4.67
C ALA A 193 8.45 5.76 -4.12
N GLY A 194 9.45 5.91 -4.99
CA GLY A 194 10.85 6.07 -4.62
C GLY A 194 11.61 4.75 -4.47
N TYR A 195 11.07 3.65 -4.97
CA TYR A 195 11.79 2.38 -5.04
C TYR A 195 12.73 2.31 -6.24
N GLU A 196 13.87 1.65 -6.06
CA GLU A 196 14.78 1.38 -7.17
C GLU A 196 14.12 0.44 -8.19
N SER A 197 13.65 0.99 -9.29
CA SER A 197 13.03 0.24 -10.38
C SER A 197 13.13 1.00 -11.69
N PRO A 198 13.12 0.31 -12.84
CA PRO A 198 12.96 0.98 -14.12
C PRO A 198 11.70 1.82 -14.08
N ILE A 199 11.79 3.01 -14.66
CA ILE A 199 10.90 4.17 -14.54
C ILE A 199 9.46 3.83 -14.95
N LEU A 200 8.75 3.10 -14.08
CA LEU A 200 7.30 2.96 -14.19
C LEU A 200 6.67 4.20 -13.54
N THR A 201 5.83 4.88 -14.27
CA THR A 201 5.03 6.00 -13.76
C THR A 201 3.57 5.60 -13.73
N PRO A 202 2.73 6.21 -12.89
CA PRO A 202 1.29 5.98 -12.94
C PRO A 202 0.70 6.17 -14.35
N ALA A 203 1.23 7.11 -15.12
CA ALA A 203 0.78 7.38 -16.49
C ALA A 203 1.03 6.21 -17.47
N SER A 204 2.08 5.41 -17.25
CA SER A 204 2.42 4.26 -18.10
C SER A 204 1.72 2.96 -17.73
N LEU A 205 1.06 2.90 -16.56
CA LEU A 205 0.40 1.67 -16.05
C LEU A 205 -0.65 1.11 -17.01
N ALA A 206 -1.51 1.96 -17.56
CA ALA A 206 -2.56 1.49 -18.45
C ALA A 206 -2.00 0.86 -19.72
N ALA A 207 -0.93 1.41 -20.28
CA ALA A 207 -0.25 0.84 -21.45
C ALA A 207 0.39 -0.52 -21.12
N LEU A 208 0.98 -0.65 -19.94
CA LEU A 208 1.55 -1.89 -19.47
C LEU A 208 0.48 -2.98 -19.27
N VAL A 209 -0.63 -2.63 -18.64
CA VAL A 209 -1.76 -3.56 -18.43
C VAL A 209 -2.32 -4.03 -19.77
N GLN A 210 -2.41 -3.12 -20.75
CA GLN A 210 -2.89 -3.43 -22.08
C GLN A 210 -1.92 -4.33 -22.88
N ALA A 211 -0.62 -4.26 -22.59
CA ALA A 211 0.39 -5.09 -23.26
C ALA A 211 0.29 -6.58 -22.87
N GLY A 212 -0.23 -6.88 -21.67
CA GLY A 212 -0.46 -8.25 -21.21
C GLY A 212 0.80 -9.05 -20.83
N PRO A 213 0.62 -10.33 -20.48
CA PRO A 213 1.69 -11.17 -19.92
C PRO A 213 2.71 -11.70 -20.95
N HIS A 214 2.59 -11.40 -22.21
CA HIS A 214 3.39 -12.01 -23.30
C HIS A 214 4.47 -11.09 -23.90
N HIS A 215 4.89 -10.05 -23.14
CA HIS A 215 5.96 -9.14 -23.58
C HIS A 215 7.12 -9.08 -22.61
#